data_014f6ef4eeac02961ac579b866ce8b66
#
_entry.id   014f6ef4eeac02961ac579b866ce8b66
#
_cell.length_a   1.000
_cell.length_b   1.000
_cell.length_c   1.000
_cell.angle_alpha   90.00
_cell.angle_beta   90.00
_cell.angle_gamma   90.00
#
_symmetry.space_group_name_H-M   'P 1'
#
loop_
_entity.id
_entity.type
_entity.pdbx_description
1 polymer ?
#
loop_
_entity_poly.entity_id
_entity_poly.type
_entity_poly.pdbx_seq_one_letter_code
_entity_poly.pdbx_strand_id
1 'polypeptide(L)'
;MRTIAEGYGLHIDRGGMTLCPFHNERTPSAKIYPDNLHCFGCGAHLDVIGFTQKMFGLDKPIDAVKKLNQDFGLNIEIGKAPTAEKVSEYQKRVQEKRAYEEWEESAWRTLNDYLWLMREWRQYAPASPDEKCDERFVYSLHHLDYAEHLCLEFINFNKAGRLSMKNIVSEIADFLKNMRADFQNCNADFRSSHGYDSE
;
A
#
# COMPACT_ATOMS: atom_id res chain seq x y z
N MET A 1 2.44 19.95 5.77
CA MET A 1 3.26 20.84 4.88
C MET A 1 2.51 22.07 4.43
N ARG A 2 1.30 22.00 3.88
CA ARG A 2 0.54 23.15 3.33
C ARG A 2 0.40 24.32 4.31
N THR A 3 -0.12 24.07 5.51
CA THR A 3 -0.29 25.10 6.56
C THR A 3 0.99 25.86 6.88
N ILE A 4 2.12 25.17 6.91
CA ILE A 4 3.44 25.76 7.17
C ILE A 4 3.86 26.67 6.01
N ALA A 5 3.72 26.18 4.78
CA ALA A 5 4.08 26.94 3.58
C ALA A 5 3.23 28.19 3.42
N GLU A 6 1.90 28.09 3.63
CA GLU A 6 1.00 29.25 3.63
C GLU A 6 1.32 30.23 4.77
N GLY A 7 1.62 29.74 5.97
CA GLY A 7 2.02 30.55 7.11
C GLY A 7 3.33 31.33 6.87
N TYR A 8 4.20 30.82 6.02
CA TYR A 8 5.41 31.50 5.56
C TYR A 8 5.24 32.27 4.24
N GLY A 9 4.00 32.52 3.83
CA GLY A 9 3.66 33.46 2.75
C GLY A 9 3.63 32.83 1.35
N LEU A 10 3.67 31.51 1.20
CA LEU A 10 3.49 30.87 -0.09
C LEU A 10 2.01 30.86 -0.48
N HIS A 11 1.71 31.33 -1.70
CA HIS A 11 0.37 31.21 -2.28
C HIS A 11 0.23 29.86 -2.99
N ILE A 12 -0.63 28.99 -2.46
CA ILE A 12 -0.83 27.62 -2.95
C ILE A 12 -2.20 27.50 -3.61
N ASP A 13 -2.24 27.12 -4.86
CA ASP A 13 -3.49 26.91 -5.59
C ASP A 13 -4.27 25.66 -5.12
N ARG A 14 -5.45 25.43 -5.74
CA ARG A 14 -6.30 24.27 -5.43
C ARG A 14 -5.62 22.93 -5.78
N GLY A 15 -4.74 22.92 -6.77
CA GLY A 15 -3.96 21.75 -7.21
C GLY A 15 -2.73 21.48 -6.35
N GLY A 16 -2.42 22.35 -5.38
CA GLY A 16 -1.22 22.27 -4.54
C GLY A 16 0.02 22.88 -5.18
N MET A 17 -0.12 23.62 -6.27
CA MET A 17 1.00 24.27 -6.95
C MET A 17 1.29 25.64 -6.37
N THR A 18 2.57 26.04 -6.35
CA THR A 18 3.06 27.33 -5.87
C THR A 18 4.34 27.73 -6.61
N LEU A 19 4.67 29.01 -6.58
CA LEU A 19 6.00 29.46 -6.98
C LEU A 19 7.03 28.93 -5.99
N CYS A 20 8.15 28.43 -6.51
CA CYS A 20 9.21 27.91 -5.65
C CYS A 20 9.96 29.07 -4.98
N PRO A 21 10.10 29.10 -3.64
CA PRO A 21 10.82 30.16 -2.94
C PRO A 21 12.34 30.03 -3.08
N PHE A 22 12.86 28.99 -3.71
CA PHE A 22 14.29 28.68 -3.73
C PHE A 22 14.98 28.96 -5.06
N HIS A 23 14.23 29.37 -6.09
CA HIS A 23 14.77 29.88 -7.35
C HIS A 23 13.80 30.88 -7.98
N ASN A 24 14.31 31.69 -8.89
CA ASN A 24 13.49 32.72 -9.53
C ASN A 24 12.70 32.11 -10.69
N GLU A 25 11.36 32.21 -10.63
CA GLU A 25 10.45 31.74 -11.67
C GLU A 25 9.19 32.61 -11.77
N ARG A 26 8.50 32.53 -12.91
CA ARG A 26 7.24 33.28 -13.17
C ARG A 26 6.02 32.39 -13.18
N THR A 27 6.21 31.08 -13.35
CA THR A 27 5.13 30.06 -13.39
C THR A 27 5.33 29.06 -12.27
N PRO A 28 4.27 28.67 -11.54
CA PRO A 28 4.38 27.71 -10.45
C PRO A 28 4.99 26.39 -10.90
N SER A 29 6.11 25.98 -10.30
CA SER A 29 6.77 24.71 -10.55
C SER A 29 6.98 23.85 -9.30
N ALA A 30 6.60 24.36 -8.13
CA ALA A 30 6.66 23.59 -6.90
C ALA A 30 5.29 23.04 -6.53
N LYS A 31 5.24 21.79 -6.11
CA LYS A 31 4.05 21.13 -5.61
C LYS A 31 4.17 20.81 -4.13
N ILE A 32 3.14 21.16 -3.39
CA ILE A 32 3.01 20.87 -1.96
C ILE A 32 2.25 19.56 -1.79
N TYR A 33 2.89 18.57 -1.19
CA TYR A 33 2.32 17.32 -0.75
C TYR A 33 1.97 17.40 0.75
N PRO A 34 1.30 16.40 1.33
CA PRO A 34 0.95 16.42 2.76
C PRO A 34 2.14 16.61 3.69
N ASP A 35 3.28 16.02 3.38
CA ASP A 35 4.49 15.96 4.21
C ASP A 35 5.72 16.65 3.62
N ASN A 36 5.72 16.96 2.32
CA ASN A 36 6.87 17.56 1.64
C ASN A 36 6.50 18.58 0.56
N LEU A 37 7.52 19.33 0.08
CA LEU A 37 7.50 20.15 -1.12
C LEU A 37 8.43 19.54 -2.16
N HIS A 38 7.95 19.40 -3.39
CA HIS A 38 8.78 19.03 -4.54
C HIS A 38 8.71 20.10 -5.62
N CYS A 39 9.86 20.63 -6.03
CA CYS A 39 9.96 21.58 -7.12
C CYS A 39 10.48 20.88 -8.39
N PHE A 40 9.68 20.90 -9.44
CA PHE A 40 10.05 20.32 -10.74
C PHE A 40 11.05 21.20 -11.51
N GLY A 41 11.20 22.48 -11.16
CA GLY A 41 12.14 23.41 -11.80
C GLY A 41 13.57 23.27 -11.29
N CYS A 42 13.78 23.30 -9.97
CA CYS A 42 15.12 23.23 -9.37
C CYS A 42 15.43 21.89 -8.67
N GLY A 43 14.51 20.91 -8.70
CA GLY A 43 14.70 19.61 -8.06
C GLY A 43 14.66 19.62 -6.52
N ALA A 44 14.30 20.74 -5.89
CA ALA A 44 14.20 20.79 -4.42
C ALA A 44 13.11 19.84 -3.94
N HIS A 45 13.50 18.89 -3.08
CA HIS A 45 12.60 17.95 -2.43
C HIS A 45 12.84 18.04 -0.91
N LEU A 46 11.93 18.68 -0.19
CA LEU A 46 12.14 19.09 1.19
C LEU A 46 10.92 18.73 2.04
N ASP A 47 11.17 18.09 3.18
CA ASP A 47 10.19 17.97 4.26
C ASP A 47 10.00 19.32 4.98
N VAL A 48 9.13 19.36 5.98
CA VAL A 48 8.82 20.58 6.74
C VAL A 48 10.06 21.17 7.39
N ILE A 49 10.96 20.34 7.91
CA ILE A 49 12.18 20.78 8.61
C ILE A 49 13.18 21.34 7.58
N GLY A 50 13.45 20.58 6.51
CA GLY A 50 14.37 21.01 5.44
C GLY A 50 13.87 22.26 4.72
N PHE A 51 12.56 22.38 4.51
CA PHE A 51 11.93 23.58 3.96
C PHE A 51 12.19 24.80 4.86
N THR A 52 11.96 24.67 6.17
CA THR A 52 12.18 25.75 7.13
C THR A 52 13.65 26.11 7.24
N GLN A 53 14.56 25.12 7.25
CA GLN A 53 15.99 25.37 7.21
C GLN A 53 16.39 26.20 5.99
N LYS A 54 15.96 25.78 4.81
CA LYS A 54 16.32 26.45 3.55
C LYS A 54 15.68 27.84 3.41
N MET A 55 14.44 27.98 3.91
CA MET A 55 13.71 29.26 3.86
C MET A 55 14.36 30.35 4.74
N PHE A 56 14.91 29.97 5.89
CA PHE A 56 15.49 30.87 6.88
C PHE A 56 17.02 30.78 7.03
N GLY A 57 17.69 30.01 6.16
CA GLY A 57 19.13 29.83 6.21
C GLY A 57 19.65 29.20 7.51
N LEU A 58 18.92 28.23 8.04
CA LEU A 58 19.27 27.56 9.29
C LEU A 58 20.13 26.32 9.04
N ASP A 59 21.31 26.27 9.68
CA ASP A 59 22.25 25.16 9.49
C ASP A 59 21.80 23.87 10.19
N LYS A 60 21.17 24.01 11.36
CA LYS A 60 20.80 22.85 12.20
C LYS A 60 19.31 22.54 12.15
N PRO A 61 18.91 21.28 11.94
CA PRO A 61 17.49 20.89 11.97
C PRO A 61 16.76 21.28 13.25
N ILE A 62 17.46 21.26 14.39
CA ILE A 62 16.89 21.63 15.68
C ILE A 62 16.45 23.10 15.74
N ASP A 63 17.14 23.99 15.02
CA ASP A 63 16.79 25.41 15.00
C ASP A 63 15.55 25.65 14.12
N ALA A 64 15.38 24.87 13.06
CA ALA A 64 14.13 24.84 12.29
C ALA A 64 12.95 24.33 13.12
N VAL A 65 13.14 23.29 13.95
CA VAL A 65 12.12 22.80 14.88
C VAL A 65 11.75 23.85 15.92
N LYS A 66 12.74 24.58 16.49
CA LYS A 66 12.49 25.67 17.44
C LYS A 66 11.67 26.78 16.78
N LYS A 67 12.04 27.17 15.55
CA LYS A 67 11.34 28.22 14.80
C LYS A 67 9.91 27.82 14.50
N LEU A 68 9.68 26.60 13.99
CA LEU A 68 8.34 26.05 13.77
C LEU A 68 7.49 26.01 15.05
N ASN A 69 8.11 25.61 16.16
CA ASN A 69 7.45 25.56 17.46
C ASN A 69 7.01 26.96 17.93
N GLN A 70 7.87 27.96 17.71
CA GLN A 70 7.58 29.34 18.06
C GLN A 70 6.51 29.94 17.14
N ASP A 71 6.67 29.80 15.82
CA ASP A 71 5.83 30.47 14.82
C ASP A 71 4.41 29.85 14.75
N PHE A 72 4.27 28.55 15.01
CA PHE A 72 2.99 27.83 14.91
C PHE A 72 2.45 27.35 16.27
N GLY A 73 3.09 27.67 17.39
CA GLY A 73 2.60 27.32 18.73
C GLY A 73 2.46 25.81 18.96
N LEU A 74 3.38 24.99 18.41
CA LEU A 74 3.23 23.53 18.40
C LEU A 74 3.39 22.87 19.78
N ASN A 75 3.85 23.60 20.80
CA ASN A 75 4.12 23.15 22.17
C ASN A 75 5.05 21.89 22.23
N ILE A 76 5.99 21.80 21.29
CA ILE A 76 6.97 20.72 21.25
C ILE A 76 8.03 20.96 22.33
N GLU A 77 8.19 20.04 23.27
CA GLU A 77 9.29 20.08 24.24
C GLU A 77 10.62 19.72 23.56
N ILE A 78 11.42 20.75 23.29
CA ILE A 78 12.71 20.62 22.63
C ILE A 78 13.81 20.36 23.67
N GLY A 79 14.65 19.36 23.40
CA GLY A 79 15.82 19.05 24.26
C GLY A 79 15.59 18.00 25.34
N LYS A 80 14.36 17.51 25.53
CA LYS A 80 14.13 16.34 26.38
C LYS A 80 14.15 15.07 25.51
N ALA A 81 15.05 14.14 25.81
CA ALA A 81 14.99 12.82 25.20
C ALA A 81 13.63 12.17 25.51
N PRO A 82 12.98 11.51 24.57
CA PRO A 82 11.72 10.80 24.85
C PRO A 82 11.98 9.71 25.90
N THR A 83 11.03 9.53 26.81
CA THR A 83 11.12 8.44 27.79
C THR A 83 11.15 7.10 27.09
N ALA A 84 11.78 6.10 27.70
CA ALA A 84 11.84 4.73 27.15
C ALA A 84 10.44 4.18 26.83
N GLU A 85 9.43 4.53 27.63
CA GLU A 85 8.03 4.18 27.41
C GLU A 85 7.47 4.76 26.12
N LYS A 86 7.68 6.07 25.84
CA LYS A 86 7.24 6.73 24.62
C LYS A 86 7.94 6.17 23.37
N VAL A 87 9.23 5.84 23.49
CA VAL A 87 9.98 5.17 22.41
C VAL A 87 9.40 3.79 22.12
N SER A 88 9.13 3.01 23.18
CA SER A 88 8.54 1.67 23.06
C SER A 88 7.15 1.71 22.44
N GLU A 89 6.30 2.64 22.88
CA GLU A 89 4.95 2.84 22.30
C GLU A 89 5.02 3.22 20.83
N TYR A 90 5.90 4.14 20.46
CA TYR A 90 6.12 4.52 19.05
C TYR A 90 6.58 3.32 18.21
N GLN A 91 7.56 2.55 18.70
CA GLN A 91 8.05 1.36 18.02
C GLN A 91 6.93 0.32 17.82
N LYS A 92 6.11 0.08 18.86
CA LYS A 92 4.95 -0.80 18.75
C LYS A 92 3.97 -0.35 17.68
N ARG A 93 3.61 0.94 17.64
CA ARG A 93 2.72 1.51 16.62
C ARG A 93 3.28 1.37 15.21
N VAL A 94 4.59 1.57 15.04
CA VAL A 94 5.27 1.38 13.75
C VAL A 94 5.24 -0.09 13.32
N GLN A 95 5.48 -1.02 14.24
CA GLN A 95 5.42 -2.46 13.96
C GLN A 95 3.99 -2.90 13.60
N GLU A 96 2.98 -2.46 14.36
CA GLU A 96 1.58 -2.74 14.07
C GLU A 96 1.15 -2.20 12.70
N LYS A 97 1.63 -1.02 12.33
CA LYS A 97 1.36 -0.44 11.02
C LYS A 97 1.98 -1.29 9.90
N ARG A 98 3.26 -1.65 10.03
CA ARG A 98 3.95 -2.50 9.05
C ARG A 98 3.30 -3.87 8.91
N ALA A 99 3.01 -4.52 10.03
CA ALA A 99 2.34 -5.81 10.02
C ALA A 99 0.96 -5.77 9.35
N TYR A 100 0.24 -4.64 9.51
CA TYR A 100 -1.02 -4.45 8.80
C TYR A 100 -0.81 -4.27 7.29
N GLU A 101 0.15 -3.44 6.88
CA GLU A 101 0.47 -3.17 5.47
C GLU A 101 0.91 -4.46 4.74
N GLU A 102 1.77 -5.27 5.37
CA GLU A 102 2.21 -6.57 4.86
C GLU A 102 1.04 -7.56 4.74
N TRP A 103 0.18 -7.61 5.76
CA TRP A 103 -1.02 -8.44 5.72
C TRP A 103 -1.98 -7.98 4.63
N GLU A 104 -2.23 -6.67 4.48
CA GLU A 104 -3.14 -6.09 3.49
C GLU A 104 -2.69 -6.42 2.06
N GLU A 105 -1.40 -6.29 1.78
CA GLU A 105 -0.82 -6.66 0.48
C GLU A 105 -0.96 -8.17 0.20
N SER A 106 -0.66 -9.00 1.20
CA SER A 106 -0.82 -10.46 1.09
C SER A 106 -2.28 -10.87 0.89
N ALA A 107 -3.20 -10.26 1.64
CA ALA A 107 -4.63 -10.51 1.52
C ALA A 107 -5.16 -10.14 0.13
N TRP A 108 -4.77 -8.98 -0.37
CA TRP A 108 -5.14 -8.55 -1.71
C TRP A 108 -4.64 -9.53 -2.80
N ARG A 109 -3.40 -9.98 -2.70
CA ARG A 109 -2.86 -11.00 -3.62
C ARG A 109 -3.66 -12.30 -3.56
N THR A 110 -3.95 -12.79 -2.36
CA THR A 110 -4.74 -14.02 -2.15
C THR A 110 -6.12 -13.93 -2.80
N LEU A 111 -6.83 -12.82 -2.61
CA LEU A 111 -8.16 -12.62 -3.20
C LEU A 111 -8.10 -12.56 -4.74
N ASN A 112 -7.09 -11.88 -5.29
CA ASN A 112 -6.89 -11.83 -6.73
C ASN A 112 -6.50 -13.18 -7.31
N ASP A 113 -5.62 -13.94 -6.66
CA ASP A 113 -5.23 -15.30 -7.08
C ASP A 113 -6.47 -16.22 -7.11
N TYR A 114 -7.35 -16.10 -6.11
CA TYR A 114 -8.59 -16.86 -6.06
C TYR A 114 -9.56 -16.48 -7.17
N LEU A 115 -9.78 -15.19 -7.40
CA LEU A 115 -10.60 -14.69 -8.49
C LEU A 115 -10.06 -15.15 -9.85
N TRP A 116 -8.75 -15.05 -10.03
CA TRP A 116 -8.10 -15.47 -11.26
C TRP A 116 -8.27 -16.98 -11.51
N LEU A 117 -8.10 -17.81 -10.48
CA LEU A 117 -8.34 -19.25 -10.54
C LEU A 117 -9.79 -19.58 -10.92
N MET A 118 -10.76 -18.89 -10.35
CA MET A 118 -12.18 -19.09 -10.69
C MET A 118 -12.46 -18.75 -12.16
N ARG A 119 -11.86 -17.67 -12.67
CA ARG A 119 -11.98 -17.29 -14.09
C ARG A 119 -11.29 -18.29 -15.01
N GLU A 120 -10.13 -18.78 -14.64
CA GLU A 120 -9.41 -19.81 -15.37
C GLU A 120 -10.22 -21.11 -15.44
N TRP A 121 -10.82 -21.54 -14.35
CA TRP A 121 -11.62 -22.75 -14.33
C TRP A 121 -12.89 -22.70 -15.17
N ARG A 122 -13.37 -21.54 -15.54
CA ARG A 122 -14.49 -21.36 -16.48
C ARG A 122 -14.18 -21.87 -17.90
N GLN A 123 -12.91 -21.96 -18.29
CA GLN A 123 -12.52 -22.49 -19.59
C GLN A 123 -12.74 -24.01 -19.73
N TYR A 124 -12.92 -24.74 -18.62
CA TYR A 124 -13.23 -26.19 -18.63
C TYR A 124 -14.74 -26.48 -18.83
N ALA A 125 -15.47 -25.53 -19.41
CA ALA A 125 -16.87 -25.74 -19.78
C ALA A 125 -17.00 -26.90 -20.77
N PRO A 126 -18.05 -27.77 -20.63
CA PRO A 126 -18.27 -28.87 -21.56
C PRO A 126 -18.52 -28.33 -22.98
N ALA A 127 -17.97 -28.99 -23.98
CA ALA A 127 -18.14 -28.62 -25.38
C ALA A 127 -19.55 -28.95 -25.93
N SER A 128 -20.24 -29.89 -25.29
CA SER A 128 -21.62 -30.28 -25.65
C SER A 128 -22.46 -30.56 -24.39
N PRO A 129 -23.80 -30.46 -24.47
CA PRO A 129 -24.70 -30.73 -23.34
C PRO A 129 -24.62 -32.16 -22.78
N ASP A 130 -24.17 -33.11 -23.59
CA ASP A 130 -24.08 -34.53 -23.22
C ASP A 130 -22.73 -34.89 -22.56
N GLU A 131 -21.78 -33.95 -22.57
CA GLU A 131 -20.46 -34.13 -21.98
C GLU A 131 -20.53 -33.96 -20.45
N LYS A 132 -19.81 -34.81 -19.71
CA LYS A 132 -19.70 -34.69 -18.26
C LYS A 132 -18.96 -33.39 -17.90
N CYS A 133 -19.59 -32.56 -17.07
CA CYS A 133 -18.96 -31.34 -16.58
C CYS A 133 -17.70 -31.64 -15.76
N ASP A 134 -16.65 -30.92 -16.03
CA ASP A 134 -15.43 -30.87 -15.21
C ASP A 134 -15.74 -30.27 -13.84
N GLU A 135 -15.24 -30.90 -12.76
CA GLU A 135 -15.51 -30.47 -11.39
C GLU A 135 -15.02 -29.04 -11.14
N ARG A 136 -13.92 -28.63 -11.79
CA ARG A 136 -13.37 -27.26 -11.71
C ARG A 136 -14.35 -26.26 -12.30
N PHE A 137 -14.94 -26.60 -13.44
CA PHE A 137 -15.95 -25.74 -14.06
C PHE A 137 -17.16 -25.60 -13.15
N VAL A 138 -17.68 -26.70 -12.61
CA VAL A 138 -18.82 -26.68 -11.66
C VAL A 138 -18.49 -25.83 -10.43
N TYR A 139 -17.31 -26.02 -9.84
CA TYR A 139 -16.87 -25.22 -8.70
C TYR A 139 -16.83 -23.73 -9.04
N SER A 140 -16.28 -23.36 -10.20
CA SER A 140 -16.20 -21.98 -10.65
C SER A 140 -17.55 -21.31 -10.87
N LEU A 141 -18.59 -22.07 -11.26
CA LEU A 141 -19.95 -21.57 -11.40
C LEU A 141 -20.53 -21.04 -10.08
N HIS A 142 -20.19 -21.70 -8.98
CA HIS A 142 -20.70 -21.35 -7.65
C HIS A 142 -19.85 -20.29 -6.94
N HIS A 143 -18.57 -20.14 -7.32
CA HIS A 143 -17.62 -19.35 -6.55
C HIS A 143 -17.11 -18.08 -7.25
N LEU A 144 -17.36 -17.89 -8.56
CA LEU A 144 -16.85 -16.75 -9.30
C LEU A 144 -17.45 -15.43 -8.78
N ASP A 145 -18.78 -15.37 -8.68
CA ASP A 145 -19.48 -14.17 -8.20
C ASP A 145 -19.08 -13.83 -6.77
N TYR A 146 -18.87 -14.86 -5.93
CA TYR A 146 -18.39 -14.68 -4.57
C TYR A 146 -16.96 -14.13 -4.53
N ALA A 147 -16.06 -14.63 -5.39
CA ALA A 147 -14.70 -14.13 -5.48
C ALA A 147 -14.66 -12.67 -5.94
N GLU A 148 -15.50 -12.29 -6.93
CA GLU A 148 -15.64 -10.90 -7.38
C GLU A 148 -16.18 -10.00 -6.26
N HIS A 149 -17.18 -10.46 -5.53
CA HIS A 149 -17.73 -9.73 -4.38
C HIS A 149 -16.67 -9.48 -3.30
N LEU A 150 -15.90 -10.48 -2.91
CA LEU A 150 -14.83 -10.33 -1.92
C LEU A 150 -13.76 -9.30 -2.34
N CYS A 151 -13.36 -9.30 -3.61
CA CYS A 151 -12.43 -8.31 -4.13
C CYS A 151 -13.01 -6.90 -4.06
N LEU A 152 -14.28 -6.71 -4.41
CA LEU A 152 -14.97 -5.41 -4.34
C LEU A 152 -15.12 -4.94 -2.90
N GLU A 153 -15.51 -5.81 -1.97
CA GLU A 153 -15.59 -5.48 -0.55
C GLU A 153 -14.22 -5.06 0.00
N PHE A 154 -13.17 -5.81 -0.31
CA PHE A 154 -11.82 -5.48 0.15
C PHE A 154 -11.36 -4.09 -0.32
N ILE A 155 -11.64 -3.71 -1.57
CA ILE A 155 -11.31 -2.37 -2.09
C ILE A 155 -12.09 -1.28 -1.37
N ASN A 156 -13.40 -1.50 -1.15
CA ASN A 156 -14.30 -0.48 -0.60
C ASN A 156 -14.23 -0.36 0.93
N PHE A 157 -13.77 -1.39 1.63
CA PHE A 157 -13.69 -1.38 3.07
C PHE A 157 -12.55 -0.51 3.60
N ASN A 158 -12.82 0.14 4.74
CA ASN A 158 -11.78 0.76 5.57
C ASN A 158 -10.95 -0.32 6.29
N LYS A 159 -9.92 0.10 7.04
CA LYS A 159 -9.03 -0.80 7.78
C LYS A 159 -9.77 -1.82 8.64
N ALA A 160 -10.80 -1.41 9.37
CA ALA A 160 -11.55 -2.30 10.27
C ALA A 160 -12.34 -3.36 9.46
N GLY A 161 -13.00 -2.95 8.37
CA GLY A 161 -13.69 -3.86 7.47
C GLY A 161 -12.76 -4.86 6.79
N ARG A 162 -11.56 -4.44 6.35
CA ARG A 162 -10.57 -5.37 5.81
C ARG A 162 -10.08 -6.37 6.85
N LEU A 163 -9.86 -5.93 8.09
CA LEU A 163 -9.46 -6.82 9.18
C LEU A 163 -10.53 -7.86 9.54
N SER A 164 -11.82 -7.57 9.35
CA SER A 164 -12.89 -8.57 9.56
C SER A 164 -12.85 -9.70 8.52
N MET A 165 -12.21 -9.49 7.37
CA MET A 165 -12.05 -10.50 6.32
C MET A 165 -10.90 -11.50 6.57
N LYS A 166 -10.13 -11.36 7.66
CA LYS A 166 -8.94 -12.19 7.92
C LYS A 166 -9.20 -13.69 7.85
N ASN A 167 -10.29 -14.16 8.44
CA ASN A 167 -10.63 -15.59 8.44
C ASN A 167 -10.92 -16.08 7.02
N ILE A 168 -11.73 -15.37 6.26
CA ILE A 168 -12.06 -15.71 4.87
C ILE A 168 -10.79 -15.73 4.00
N VAL A 169 -9.93 -14.71 4.14
CA VAL A 169 -8.65 -14.65 3.41
C VAL A 169 -7.74 -15.83 3.77
N SER A 170 -7.69 -16.23 5.06
CA SER A 170 -6.91 -17.39 5.49
C SER A 170 -7.44 -18.70 4.91
N GLU A 171 -8.76 -18.91 4.91
CA GLU A 171 -9.41 -20.09 4.32
C GLU A 171 -9.13 -20.19 2.81
N ILE A 172 -9.20 -19.06 2.10
CA ILE A 172 -8.86 -18.99 0.67
C ILE A 172 -7.38 -19.27 0.43
N ALA A 173 -6.48 -18.75 1.27
CA ALA A 173 -5.05 -19.02 1.17
C ALA A 173 -4.73 -20.51 1.33
N ASP A 174 -5.36 -21.17 2.30
CA ASP A 174 -5.22 -22.62 2.53
C ASP A 174 -5.79 -23.42 1.35
N PHE A 175 -6.93 -23.02 0.81
CA PHE A 175 -7.50 -23.62 -0.39
C PHE A 175 -6.52 -23.53 -1.58
N LEU A 176 -5.99 -22.35 -1.88
CA LEU A 176 -5.04 -22.11 -2.98
C LEU A 176 -3.74 -22.92 -2.80
N LYS A 177 -3.27 -23.04 -1.56
CA LYS A 177 -2.08 -23.84 -1.23
C LYS A 177 -2.30 -25.33 -1.52
N ASN A 178 -3.45 -25.86 -1.13
CA ASN A 178 -3.81 -27.26 -1.37
C ASN A 178 -3.95 -27.53 -2.87
N MET A 179 -4.61 -26.64 -3.62
CA MET A 179 -4.74 -26.76 -5.07
C MET A 179 -3.36 -26.78 -5.77
N ARG A 180 -2.41 -25.94 -5.34
CA ARG A 180 -1.05 -25.95 -5.90
C ARG A 180 -0.30 -27.24 -5.59
N ALA A 181 -0.49 -27.82 -4.41
CA ALA A 181 0.12 -29.09 -4.03
C ALA A 181 -0.41 -30.26 -4.88
N ASP A 182 -1.72 -30.32 -5.13
CA ASP A 182 -2.34 -31.35 -5.97
C ASP A 182 -1.86 -31.26 -7.42
N PHE A 183 -1.71 -30.06 -7.96
CA PHE A 183 -1.14 -29.85 -9.30
C PHE A 183 0.32 -30.27 -9.41
N GLN A 184 1.13 -30.07 -8.37
CA GLN A 184 2.53 -30.52 -8.36
C GLN A 184 2.63 -32.04 -8.31
N ASN A 185 1.77 -32.69 -7.52
CA ASN A 185 1.70 -34.16 -7.42
C ASN A 185 1.24 -34.80 -8.73
N CYS A 186 0.19 -34.26 -9.37
CA CYS A 186 -0.26 -34.75 -10.69
C CYS A 186 0.82 -34.59 -11.78
N ASN A 187 1.60 -33.54 -11.78
CA ASN A 187 2.72 -33.34 -12.71
C ASN A 187 3.91 -34.28 -12.41
N ALA A 188 4.15 -34.62 -11.15
CA ALA A 188 5.18 -35.57 -10.77
C ALA A 188 4.79 -37.03 -11.23
N ASP A 189 3.54 -37.42 -11.03
CA ASP A 189 3.03 -38.70 -11.48
C ASP A 189 2.98 -38.83 -13.01
N PHE A 190 2.67 -37.75 -13.71
CA PHE A 190 2.69 -37.70 -15.18
C PHE A 190 4.13 -37.84 -15.73
N ARG A 191 5.11 -37.23 -15.11
CA ARG A 191 6.54 -37.35 -15.52
C ARG A 191 7.10 -38.73 -15.22
N SER A 192 6.73 -39.33 -14.09
CA SER A 192 7.14 -40.69 -13.73
C SER A 192 6.49 -41.78 -14.60
N SER A 193 5.28 -41.55 -15.10
CA SER A 193 4.54 -42.50 -15.95
C SER A 193 4.91 -42.43 -17.44
N HIS A 194 5.53 -41.34 -17.91
CA HIS A 194 5.86 -41.11 -19.34
C HIS A 194 7.37 -41.04 -19.63
N GLY A 195 8.25 -41.38 -18.66
CA GLY A 195 9.68 -41.64 -18.90
C GLY A 195 10.47 -40.52 -19.60
N TYR A 196 10.24 -39.27 -19.21
CA TYR A 196 11.15 -38.18 -19.59
C TYR A 196 12.29 -38.08 -18.57
N ASP A 197 13.21 -39.04 -18.63
CA ASP A 197 14.54 -38.89 -18.06
C ASP A 197 15.34 -38.02 -19.02
N SER A 198 15.82 -36.90 -18.50
CA SER A 198 16.70 -35.96 -19.17
C SER A 198 18.09 -36.58 -19.34
N GLU A 199 18.53 -36.80 -20.61
CA GLU A 199 19.96 -36.77 -20.92
C GLU A 199 20.54 -35.36 -20.87
#